data_3e09c3cb4b21b832a49999da34452a02
#
_entry.id   3e09c3cb4b21b832a49999da34452a02
#
_cell.length_a   1.000
_cell.length_b   1.000
_cell.length_c   1.000
_cell.angle_alpha   90.00
_cell.angle_beta   90.00
_cell.angle_gamma   90.00
#
_symmetry.space_group_name_H-M   'P 1'
#
loop_
_entity.id
_entity.type
_entity.pdbx_description
1 polymer ?
#
loop_
_entity_poly.entity_id
_entity_poly.type
_entity_poly.pdbx_seq_one_letter_code
_entity_poly.pdbx_strand_id
1 'polypeptide(L)'
;GVHYSPAALKACVDLSSRHLNDRFLPDKAIDLMDETGAAVRLRPTKRPRKTVGVRDVEQVVSRMARIPVDRASASGDNERLERLEGDLKNVVFGQDAAVEAVVRAVKRARAGLGGLERPTGSFLFLGPTGVGKTELAKQLAATLGVAFVRYDMSEYMEKHAVSRLIGAPPGYVGYE
;
A
#
# COMPACT_ATOMS: atom_id res chain seq x y z
N GLY A 1 7.88 27.81 16.77
CA GLY A 1 6.99 27.02 15.92
C GLY A 1 7.63 26.74 14.58
N VAL A 2 7.11 25.76 13.86
CA VAL A 2 7.45 25.48 12.45
C VAL A 2 6.32 26.00 11.56
N HIS A 3 6.66 26.39 10.34
CA HIS A 3 5.70 26.83 9.33
C HIS A 3 5.55 25.74 8.26
N TYR A 4 4.34 25.51 7.81
CA TYR A 4 4.08 24.56 6.73
C TYR A 4 3.90 25.28 5.41
N SER A 5 4.52 24.78 4.34
CA SER A 5 4.19 25.27 3.01
C SER A 5 2.79 24.78 2.61
N PRO A 6 2.04 25.53 1.77
CA PRO A 6 0.73 25.07 1.28
C PRO A 6 0.78 23.68 0.61
N ALA A 7 1.86 23.41 -0.11
CA ALA A 7 2.10 22.09 -0.71
C ALA A 7 2.30 20.98 0.33
N ALA A 8 2.96 21.27 1.46
CA ALA A 8 3.14 20.32 2.54
C ALA A 8 1.82 20.00 3.26
N LEU A 9 0.97 21.01 3.48
CA LEU A 9 -0.36 20.79 4.05
C LEU A 9 -1.22 19.88 3.16
N LYS A 10 -1.23 20.14 1.86
CA LYS A 10 -1.90 19.27 0.90
C LYS A 10 -1.32 17.85 0.93
N ALA A 11 0.00 17.72 0.96
CA ALA A 11 0.66 16.43 1.06
C ALA A 11 0.29 15.66 2.34
N CYS A 12 0.11 16.32 3.49
CA CYS A 12 -0.36 15.67 4.72
C CYS A 12 -1.74 15.02 4.53
N VAL A 13 -2.66 15.68 3.83
CA VAL A 13 -3.99 15.11 3.55
C VAL A 13 -3.90 13.97 2.55
N ASP A 14 -3.25 14.20 1.42
CA ASP A 14 -3.18 13.22 0.32
C ASP A 14 -2.43 11.94 0.73
N LEU A 15 -1.27 12.08 1.39
CA LEU A 15 -0.45 10.94 1.77
C LEU A 15 -1.01 10.18 2.98
N SER A 16 -1.60 10.88 3.95
CA SER A 16 -2.30 10.19 5.05
C SER A 16 -3.50 9.39 4.55
N SER A 17 -4.25 9.94 3.59
CA SER A 17 -5.38 9.23 2.98
C SER A 17 -4.96 7.96 2.26
N ARG A 18 -3.80 7.96 1.60
CA ARG A 18 -3.30 6.83 0.78
C ARG A 18 -2.59 5.75 1.58
N HIS A 19 -1.85 6.13 2.63
CA HIS A 19 -0.89 5.24 3.26
C HIS A 19 -1.18 4.95 4.74
N LEU A 20 -2.05 5.74 5.40
CA LEU A 20 -2.41 5.54 6.80
C LEU A 20 -3.87 5.10 6.88
N ASN A 21 -4.10 3.84 7.27
CA ASN A 21 -5.43 3.23 7.31
C ASN A 21 -6.03 3.17 8.73
N ASP A 22 -5.22 3.49 9.75
CA ASP A 22 -5.59 3.26 11.15
C ASP A 22 -6.60 4.28 11.69
N ARG A 23 -6.82 5.40 11.00
CA ARG A 23 -7.72 6.48 11.40
C ARG A 23 -8.43 7.12 10.20
N PHE A 24 -9.47 7.88 10.47
CA PHE A 24 -10.21 8.65 9.46
C PHE A 24 -9.66 10.06 9.30
N LEU A 25 -9.97 10.71 8.17
CA LEU A 25 -9.77 12.14 8.03
C LEU A 25 -10.83 12.89 8.86
N PRO A 26 -10.48 14.02 9.49
CA PRO A 26 -9.23 14.76 9.37
C PRO A 26 -8.09 14.30 10.29
N ASP A 27 -8.35 13.47 11.29
CA ASP A 27 -7.45 13.17 12.41
C ASP A 27 -6.09 12.64 11.93
N LYS A 28 -6.06 11.68 10.99
CA LYS A 28 -4.80 11.14 10.47
C LYS A 28 -3.93 12.17 9.75
N ALA A 29 -4.53 13.20 9.14
CA ALA A 29 -3.78 14.27 8.50
C ALA A 29 -3.20 15.22 9.54
N ILE A 30 -3.91 15.49 10.63
CA ILE A 30 -3.46 16.29 11.76
C ILE A 30 -2.33 15.59 12.48
N ASP A 31 -2.47 14.30 12.79
CA ASP A 31 -1.41 13.48 13.41
C ASP A 31 -0.13 13.49 12.56
N LEU A 32 -0.27 13.30 11.24
CA LEU A 32 0.88 13.34 10.32
C LEU A 32 1.54 14.73 10.31
N MET A 33 0.74 15.78 10.38
CA MET A 33 1.24 17.14 10.46
C MET A 33 2.03 17.34 11.75
N ASP A 34 1.49 16.97 12.91
CA ASP A 34 2.15 17.12 14.21
C ASP A 34 3.45 16.31 14.27
N GLU A 35 3.43 15.07 13.81
CA GLU A 35 4.64 14.21 13.77
C GLU A 35 5.71 14.79 12.83
N THR A 36 5.30 15.33 11.68
CA THR A 36 6.24 15.98 10.75
C THR A 36 6.85 17.24 11.36
N GLY A 37 6.05 18.04 12.05
CA GLY A 37 6.52 19.24 12.76
C GLY A 37 7.51 18.89 13.87
N ALA A 38 7.22 17.86 14.64
CA ALA A 38 8.12 17.35 15.68
C ALA A 38 9.44 16.84 15.08
N ALA A 39 9.36 16.04 14.01
CA ALA A 39 10.54 15.48 13.33
C ALA A 39 11.46 16.57 12.78
N VAL A 40 10.91 17.63 12.21
CA VAL A 40 11.69 18.77 11.69
C VAL A 40 12.35 19.56 12.84
N ARG A 41 11.66 19.75 13.96
CA ARG A 41 12.20 20.44 15.15
C ARG A 41 13.34 19.69 15.82
N LEU A 42 13.23 18.37 15.90
CA LEU A 42 14.18 17.50 16.58
C LEU A 42 15.39 17.13 15.70
N ARG A 43 15.39 17.51 14.43
CA ARG A 43 16.48 17.19 13.51
C ARG A 43 17.77 17.91 13.94
N PRO A 44 18.86 17.19 14.24
CA PRO A 44 20.13 17.77 14.66
C PRO A 44 20.81 18.43 13.46
N THR A 45 20.58 19.72 13.24
CA THR A 45 21.21 20.49 12.16
C THR A 45 21.83 21.78 12.70
N LYS A 46 22.98 22.16 12.13
CA LYS A 46 23.64 23.44 12.48
C LYS A 46 22.80 24.68 12.15
N ARG A 47 21.81 24.54 11.26
CA ARG A 47 20.84 25.59 10.88
C ARG A 47 19.44 24.97 10.91
N PRO A 48 18.66 25.20 11.97
CA PRO A 48 17.30 24.65 12.09
C PRO A 48 16.40 25.29 11.02
N ARG A 49 15.87 24.44 10.13
CA ARG A 49 14.81 24.85 9.20
C ARG A 49 13.53 25.03 9.98
N LYS A 50 12.88 26.19 9.79
CA LYS A 50 11.57 26.47 10.39
C LYS A 50 10.39 26.15 9.45
N THR A 51 10.67 25.74 8.22
CA THR A 51 9.64 25.46 7.21
C THR A 51 9.62 23.97 6.87
N VAL A 52 8.44 23.37 6.98
CA VAL A 52 8.15 21.99 6.60
C VAL A 52 7.80 21.97 5.11
N GLY A 53 8.49 21.13 4.34
CA GLY A 53 8.23 20.88 2.93
C GLY A 53 7.59 19.51 2.68
N VAL A 54 7.22 19.25 1.42
CA VAL A 54 6.63 17.97 1.00
C VAL A 54 7.54 16.77 1.33
N ARG A 55 8.85 16.90 1.09
CA ARG A 55 9.82 15.82 1.39
C ARG A 55 9.88 15.45 2.88
N ASP A 56 9.65 16.41 3.77
CA ASP A 56 9.63 16.13 5.21
C ASP A 56 8.40 15.28 5.56
N VAL A 57 7.25 15.58 4.94
CA VAL A 57 6.01 14.79 5.07
C VAL A 57 6.19 13.37 4.52
N GLU A 58 6.77 13.22 3.33
CA GLU A 58 7.07 11.92 2.70
C GLU A 58 7.96 11.04 3.58
N GLN A 59 8.98 11.62 4.22
CA GLN A 59 9.86 10.90 5.13
C GLN A 59 9.14 10.41 6.39
N VAL A 60 8.20 11.18 6.91
CA VAL A 60 7.43 10.80 8.10
C VAL A 60 6.39 9.73 7.75
N VAL A 61 5.65 9.89 6.65
CA VAL A 61 4.73 8.87 6.14
C VAL A 61 5.45 7.54 5.89
N SER A 62 6.62 7.58 5.26
CA SER A 62 7.45 6.39 5.04
C SER A 62 7.73 5.63 6.34
N ARG A 63 8.04 6.33 7.42
CA ARG A 63 8.28 5.72 8.74
C ARG A 63 6.98 5.20 9.38
N MET A 64 5.91 5.98 9.37
CA MET A 64 4.63 5.61 9.98
C MET A 64 4.00 4.41 9.26
N ALA A 65 3.97 4.43 7.93
CA ALA A 65 3.41 3.37 7.11
C ALA A 65 4.38 2.19 6.86
N ARG A 66 5.63 2.29 7.32
CA ARG A 66 6.70 1.30 7.10
C ARG A 66 6.94 1.00 5.62
N ILE A 67 6.87 2.01 4.78
CA ILE A 67 7.12 1.93 3.33
C ILE A 67 8.39 2.72 2.96
N PRO A 68 9.12 2.35 1.90
CA PRO A 68 10.26 3.16 1.41
C PRO A 68 9.82 4.58 1.03
N VAL A 69 10.72 5.57 1.22
CA VAL A 69 10.43 6.99 0.93
C VAL A 69 10.02 7.21 -0.53
N ASP A 70 10.67 6.50 -1.46
CA ASP A 70 10.35 6.55 -2.90
C ASP A 70 8.92 6.09 -3.22
N ARG A 71 8.30 5.35 -2.31
CA ARG A 71 6.92 4.88 -2.41
C ARG A 71 5.92 5.81 -1.74
N ALA A 72 6.38 6.67 -0.85
CA ALA A 72 5.55 7.68 -0.21
C ALA A 72 5.31 8.90 -1.13
N SER A 73 6.14 9.10 -2.17
CA SER A 73 5.99 10.25 -3.08
C SER A 73 4.89 10.00 -4.13
N ALA A 74 4.04 11.00 -4.33
CA ALA A 74 2.93 10.94 -5.30
C ALA A 74 3.43 10.81 -6.77
N SER A 75 4.61 11.35 -7.09
CA SER A 75 5.21 11.25 -8.43
C SER A 75 5.69 9.84 -8.74
N GLY A 76 6.25 9.13 -7.76
CA GLY A 76 6.71 7.76 -7.95
C GLY A 76 5.58 6.75 -8.22
N ASP A 77 4.38 7.00 -7.70
CA ASP A 77 3.22 6.14 -7.91
C ASP A 77 2.71 6.19 -9.38
N ASN A 78 2.66 7.38 -9.98
CA ASN A 78 2.20 7.53 -11.36
C ASN A 78 3.16 6.88 -12.37
N GLU A 79 4.46 7.08 -12.21
CA GLU A 79 5.45 6.44 -13.08
C GLU A 79 5.41 4.91 -13.00
N ARG A 80 5.19 4.37 -11.79
CA ARG A 80 5.01 2.91 -11.59
C ARG A 80 3.77 2.38 -12.25
N LEU A 81 2.64 3.11 -12.14
CA LEU A 81 1.38 2.72 -12.78
C LEU A 81 1.48 2.75 -14.30
N GLU A 82 2.28 3.66 -14.87
CA GLU A 82 2.54 3.69 -16.31
C GLU A 82 3.34 2.47 -16.76
N ARG A 83 4.39 2.10 -16.03
CA ARG A 83 5.28 0.97 -16.35
C ARG A 83 4.73 -0.40 -15.93
N LEU A 84 3.73 -0.44 -15.04
CA LEU A 84 3.20 -1.66 -14.42
C LEU A 84 2.89 -2.77 -15.43
N GLU A 85 2.28 -2.42 -16.54
CA GLU A 85 1.92 -3.39 -17.58
C GLU A 85 3.15 -4.01 -18.25
N GLY A 86 4.13 -3.17 -18.62
CA GLY A 86 5.37 -3.63 -19.20
C GLY A 86 6.17 -4.50 -18.24
N ASP A 87 6.29 -4.09 -16.99
CA ASP A 87 7.02 -4.82 -15.96
C ASP A 87 6.40 -6.22 -15.72
N LEU A 88 5.08 -6.31 -15.68
CA LEU A 88 4.39 -7.59 -15.51
C LEU A 88 4.51 -8.48 -16.76
N LYS A 89 4.40 -7.94 -17.97
CA LYS A 89 4.57 -8.70 -19.23
C LYS A 89 5.99 -9.22 -19.42
N ASN A 90 6.97 -8.53 -18.87
CA ASN A 90 8.37 -8.96 -18.91
C ASN A 90 8.67 -10.17 -18.02
N VAL A 91 7.82 -10.47 -17.05
CA VAL A 91 8.02 -11.59 -16.11
C VAL A 91 6.99 -12.70 -16.31
N VAL A 92 5.76 -12.35 -16.68
CA VAL A 92 4.67 -13.31 -16.89
C VAL A 92 4.35 -13.37 -18.37
N PHE A 93 4.92 -14.37 -19.05
CA PHE A 93 4.79 -14.53 -20.50
C PHE A 93 3.49 -15.22 -20.89
N GLY A 94 2.90 -14.77 -22.01
CA GLY A 94 1.73 -15.42 -22.62
C GLY A 94 0.43 -15.27 -21.85
N GLN A 95 0.35 -14.31 -20.91
CA GLN A 95 -0.84 -14.02 -20.11
C GLN A 95 -1.30 -12.58 -20.27
N ASP A 96 -1.13 -12.00 -21.45
CA ASP A 96 -1.37 -10.58 -21.70
C ASP A 96 -2.78 -10.14 -21.30
N ALA A 97 -3.81 -10.92 -21.63
CA ALA A 97 -5.19 -10.60 -21.27
C ALA A 97 -5.41 -10.53 -19.76
N ALA A 98 -4.80 -11.43 -19.00
CA ALA A 98 -4.88 -11.45 -17.54
C ALA A 98 -4.12 -10.25 -16.94
N VAL A 99 -2.92 -9.96 -17.44
CA VAL A 99 -2.12 -8.79 -17.04
C VAL A 99 -2.88 -7.51 -17.29
N GLU A 100 -3.43 -7.32 -18.47
CA GLU A 100 -4.21 -6.12 -18.84
C GLU A 100 -5.45 -5.94 -17.97
N ALA A 101 -6.18 -7.02 -17.68
CA ALA A 101 -7.36 -6.95 -16.81
C ALA A 101 -6.98 -6.48 -15.38
N VAL A 102 -5.90 -7.01 -14.82
CA VAL A 102 -5.40 -6.64 -13.49
C VAL A 102 -4.90 -5.20 -13.49
N VAL A 103 -4.07 -4.81 -14.46
CA VAL A 103 -3.51 -3.45 -14.56
C VAL A 103 -4.62 -2.41 -14.70
N ARG A 104 -5.64 -2.69 -15.53
CA ARG A 104 -6.79 -1.82 -15.70
C ARG A 104 -7.56 -1.60 -14.40
N ALA A 105 -7.76 -2.66 -13.61
CA ALA A 105 -8.43 -2.55 -12.32
C ALA A 105 -7.59 -1.74 -11.32
N VAL A 106 -6.28 -1.97 -11.26
CA VAL A 106 -5.36 -1.21 -10.39
C VAL A 106 -5.35 0.27 -10.78
N LYS A 107 -5.19 0.59 -12.06
CA LYS A 107 -5.21 1.98 -12.56
C LYS A 107 -6.53 2.68 -12.22
N ARG A 108 -7.66 2.00 -12.40
CA ARG A 108 -8.99 2.54 -12.08
C ARG A 108 -9.16 2.80 -10.58
N ALA A 109 -8.72 1.89 -9.73
CA ALA A 109 -8.80 2.06 -8.29
C ALA A 109 -7.91 3.23 -7.80
N ARG A 110 -6.69 3.34 -8.35
CA ARG A 110 -5.77 4.44 -8.03
C ARG A 110 -6.25 5.80 -8.56
N ALA A 111 -7.03 5.83 -9.62
CA ALA A 111 -7.69 7.04 -10.11
C ALA A 111 -8.88 7.49 -9.23
N GLY A 112 -9.16 6.78 -8.13
CA GLY A 112 -10.27 7.13 -7.23
C GLY A 112 -11.67 6.78 -7.76
N LEU A 113 -11.76 6.01 -8.84
CA LEU A 113 -13.04 5.60 -9.45
C LEU A 113 -13.70 4.41 -8.73
N GLY A 114 -13.08 3.89 -7.66
CA GLY A 114 -13.61 2.86 -6.78
C GLY A 114 -14.09 3.45 -5.44
N GLY A 115 -15.02 2.77 -4.76
CA GLY A 115 -15.38 3.14 -3.39
C GLY A 115 -14.19 2.92 -2.42
N LEU A 116 -14.01 3.82 -1.45
CA LEU A 116 -12.90 3.81 -0.48
C LEU A 116 -12.80 2.50 0.33
N GLU A 117 -13.93 1.83 0.55
CA GLU A 117 -14.01 0.59 1.33
C GLU A 117 -13.96 -0.69 0.46
N ARG A 118 -13.80 -0.55 -0.85
CA ARG A 118 -13.78 -1.69 -1.76
C ARG A 118 -12.36 -2.13 -2.10
N PRO A 119 -12.11 -3.44 -2.21
CA PRO A 119 -10.82 -3.91 -2.70
C PRO A 119 -10.56 -3.38 -4.12
N THR A 120 -9.30 -3.18 -4.46
CA THR A 120 -8.85 -2.76 -5.79
C THR A 120 -9.41 -3.63 -6.91
N GLY A 121 -9.54 -4.91 -6.65
CA GLY A 121 -10.13 -5.90 -7.54
C GLY A 121 -10.21 -7.27 -6.89
N SER A 122 -11.11 -8.11 -7.37
CA SER A 122 -11.19 -9.52 -7.05
C SER A 122 -11.09 -10.30 -8.36
N PHE A 123 -10.12 -11.22 -8.43
CA PHE A 123 -9.80 -11.95 -9.66
C PHE A 123 -9.81 -13.46 -9.41
N LEU A 124 -10.40 -14.20 -10.32
CA LEU A 124 -10.33 -15.65 -10.36
C LEU A 124 -9.50 -16.07 -11.58
N PHE A 125 -8.33 -16.66 -11.32
CA PHE A 125 -7.45 -17.17 -12.36
C PHE A 125 -7.64 -18.67 -12.50
N LEU A 126 -8.18 -19.11 -13.63
CA LEU A 126 -8.39 -20.52 -13.98
C LEU A 126 -7.37 -20.94 -15.04
N GLY A 127 -6.86 -22.16 -14.91
CA GLY A 127 -5.91 -22.73 -15.87
C GLY A 127 -5.02 -23.80 -15.26
N PRO A 128 -4.25 -24.52 -16.07
CA PRO A 128 -3.36 -25.58 -15.62
C PRO A 128 -2.25 -25.08 -14.69
N THR A 129 -1.56 -25.99 -14.04
CA THR A 129 -0.42 -25.66 -13.19
C THR A 129 0.74 -25.11 -14.04
N GLY A 130 1.50 -24.16 -13.49
CA GLY A 130 2.70 -23.64 -14.15
C GLY A 130 2.47 -22.45 -15.11
N VAL A 131 1.23 -22.07 -15.42
CA VAL A 131 0.94 -20.97 -16.38
C VAL A 131 1.12 -19.54 -15.81
N GLY A 132 1.62 -19.41 -14.58
CA GLY A 132 1.96 -18.09 -14.01
C GLY A 132 0.89 -17.44 -13.12
N LYS A 133 -0.21 -18.12 -12.75
CA LYS A 133 -1.30 -17.56 -11.92
C LYS A 133 -0.80 -16.92 -10.61
N THR A 134 -0.03 -17.66 -9.84
CA THR A 134 0.54 -17.20 -8.56
C THR A 134 1.66 -16.18 -8.78
N GLU A 135 2.45 -16.37 -9.83
CA GLU A 135 3.55 -15.47 -10.15
C GLU A 135 3.04 -14.08 -10.52
N LEU A 136 1.95 -13.99 -11.29
CA LEU A 136 1.31 -12.70 -11.60
C LEU A 136 0.91 -11.94 -10.33
N ALA A 137 0.29 -12.60 -9.35
CA ALA A 137 -0.11 -11.97 -8.10
C ALA A 137 1.11 -11.53 -7.26
N LYS A 138 2.16 -12.35 -7.22
CA LYS A 138 3.41 -12.06 -6.51
C LYS A 138 4.15 -10.87 -7.13
N GLN A 139 4.29 -10.85 -8.45
CA GLN A 139 4.95 -9.77 -9.16
C GLN A 139 4.16 -8.46 -9.09
N LEU A 140 2.83 -8.54 -9.15
CA LEU A 140 1.96 -7.39 -8.92
C LEU A 140 2.21 -6.77 -7.54
N ALA A 141 2.23 -7.58 -6.49
CA ALA A 141 2.51 -7.11 -5.13
C ALA A 141 3.91 -6.49 -5.01
N ALA A 142 4.92 -7.10 -5.62
CA ALA A 142 6.29 -6.60 -5.65
C ALA A 142 6.39 -5.24 -6.36
N THR A 143 5.77 -5.11 -7.54
CA THR A 143 5.79 -3.86 -8.32
C THR A 143 5.01 -2.74 -7.63
N LEU A 144 3.85 -3.05 -7.05
CA LEU A 144 3.06 -2.09 -6.27
C LEU A 144 3.69 -1.80 -4.90
N GLY A 145 4.58 -2.67 -4.44
CA GLY A 145 5.25 -2.55 -3.16
C GLY A 145 4.35 -2.78 -1.96
N VAL A 146 3.36 -3.63 -2.11
CA VAL A 146 2.47 -4.07 -1.04
C VAL A 146 2.87 -5.46 -0.54
N ALA A 147 2.45 -5.81 0.67
CA ALA A 147 2.70 -7.14 1.22
C ALA A 147 1.94 -8.19 0.41
N PHE A 148 2.60 -9.31 0.12
CA PHE A 148 2.00 -10.47 -0.52
C PHE A 148 1.65 -11.51 0.55
N VAL A 149 0.37 -11.77 0.73
CA VAL A 149 -0.13 -12.79 1.65
C VAL A 149 -0.74 -13.93 0.82
N ARG A 150 -0.30 -15.17 1.08
CA ARG A 150 -0.78 -16.36 0.39
C ARG A 150 -1.38 -17.35 1.39
N TYR A 151 -2.57 -17.83 1.07
CA TYR A 151 -3.21 -18.94 1.76
C TYR A 151 -3.37 -20.10 0.78
N ASP A 152 -2.73 -21.22 1.07
CA ASP A 152 -2.86 -22.42 0.29
C ASP A 152 -4.02 -23.25 0.84
N MET A 153 -5.10 -23.34 0.11
CA MET A 153 -6.31 -24.04 0.57
C MET A 153 -6.11 -25.55 0.75
N SER A 154 -5.06 -26.14 0.19
CA SER A 154 -4.70 -27.53 0.46
C SER A 154 -4.32 -27.77 1.93
N GLU A 155 -3.81 -26.76 2.61
CA GLU A 155 -3.49 -26.81 4.04
C GLU A 155 -4.74 -26.72 4.95
N TYR A 156 -5.88 -26.33 4.37
CA TYR A 156 -7.15 -26.14 5.07
C TYR A 156 -8.22 -27.17 4.73
N MET A 157 -7.82 -28.30 4.13
CA MET A 157 -8.75 -29.38 3.76
C MET A 157 -9.30 -30.16 4.95
N GLU A 158 -8.62 -30.12 6.09
CA GLU A 158 -9.08 -30.81 7.30
C GLU A 158 -10.14 -30.00 8.05
N LYS A 159 -11.11 -30.73 8.63
CA LYS A 159 -12.29 -30.17 9.31
C LYS A 159 -11.95 -29.19 10.45
N HIS A 160 -10.79 -29.33 11.07
CA HIS A 160 -10.29 -28.45 12.14
C HIS A 160 -9.40 -27.30 11.64
N ALA A 161 -9.00 -27.30 10.39
CA ALA A 161 -8.14 -26.28 9.83
C ALA A 161 -8.86 -24.94 9.54
N VAL A 162 -10.20 -24.98 9.47
CA VAL A 162 -11.02 -23.77 9.31
C VAL A 162 -10.87 -22.81 10.48
N SER A 163 -10.66 -23.31 11.71
CA SER A 163 -10.39 -22.50 12.89
C SER A 163 -9.11 -21.67 12.78
N ARG A 164 -8.15 -22.10 11.97
CA ARG A 164 -6.92 -21.32 11.67
C ARG A 164 -7.19 -20.04 10.86
N LEU A 165 -8.25 -20.02 10.04
CA LEU A 165 -8.65 -18.85 9.27
C LEU A 165 -9.56 -17.91 10.04
N ILE A 166 -10.41 -18.47 10.92
CA ILE A 166 -11.46 -17.74 11.64
C ILE A 166 -10.96 -17.30 13.04
N GLY A 167 -9.88 -17.93 13.52
CA GLY A 167 -9.42 -17.84 14.90
C GLY A 167 -10.08 -18.89 15.80
N ALA A 168 -9.41 -19.24 16.88
CA ALA A 168 -9.98 -20.15 17.87
C ALA A 168 -11.13 -19.46 18.64
N PRO A 169 -12.22 -20.17 18.97
CA PRO A 169 -13.24 -19.61 19.83
C PRO A 169 -12.68 -19.23 21.21
N PRO A 170 -13.24 -18.22 21.88
CA PRO A 170 -12.80 -17.84 23.23
C PRO A 170 -12.85 -19.06 24.17
N GLY A 171 -11.73 -19.32 24.87
CA GLY A 171 -11.61 -20.43 25.81
C GLY A 171 -10.81 -21.64 25.31
N TYR A 172 -10.33 -21.64 24.08
CA TYR A 172 -9.39 -22.66 23.57
C TYR A 172 -7.95 -22.13 23.58
N VAL A 173 -6.98 -23.04 23.81
CA VAL A 173 -5.55 -22.72 23.78
C VAL A 173 -5.17 -22.28 22.33
N GLY A 174 -4.60 -21.06 22.21
CA GLY A 174 -4.28 -20.46 20.92
C GLY A 174 -5.21 -19.31 20.50
N TYR A 175 -5.97 -18.76 21.42
CA TYR A 175 -6.75 -17.52 21.25
C TYR A 175 -5.88 -16.29 21.57
N GLU A 176 -4.80 -16.07 20.86
CA GLU A 176 -4.04 -14.80 20.88
C GLU A 176 -3.94 -14.21 19.48
#